data_76001fab57931329b431d22f2ac693e7
#
_entry.id   76001fab57931329b431d22f2ac693e7
#
_cell.length_a   1.000
_cell.length_b   1.000
_cell.length_c   1.000
_cell.angle_alpha   90.00
_cell.angle_beta   90.00
_cell.angle_gamma   90.00
#
_symmetry.space_group_name_H-M   'P 1'
#
loop_
_entity.id
_entity.type
_entity.pdbx_description
1 polymer ?
#
loop_
_entity_poly.entity_id
_entity_poly.type
_entity_poly.pdbx_seq_one_letter_code
_entity_poly.pdbx_strand_id
1 'polypeptide(L)'
;LNSKYKKYIIFFLISVCLLTTFKYHIRFNLERKFHELNNVNFSNKVDAAILDKKFKGLNWITPGKKNKKEVIEEIKSIKENINILKSDNSKKMLITNYSFFSVILNETVNSPSRWFPGDDSAFPQTDNRAFNIYKKFLLKNIKDKKIEVVYIIKDVSDRNLLDYLDLECTKKIIINKNLDKYMLNRNCSDLYGKH
;
A
#
# COMPACT_ATOMS: atom_id res chain seq x y z
N LEU A 1 15.37 27.94 -38.29
CA LEU A 1 16.13 28.53 -37.16
C LEU A 1 17.60 28.59 -37.54
N ASN A 2 18.21 29.78 -37.44
CA ASN A 2 19.61 30.01 -37.77
C ASN A 2 20.49 29.10 -36.87
N SER A 3 21.46 28.37 -37.43
CA SER A 3 22.32 27.38 -36.74
C SER A 3 22.95 27.92 -35.43
N LYS A 4 23.23 29.23 -35.42
CA LYS A 4 23.81 29.92 -34.24
C LYS A 4 22.84 29.96 -33.05
N TYR A 5 21.56 30.24 -33.27
CA TYR A 5 20.53 30.26 -32.21
C TYR A 5 20.21 28.87 -31.68
N LYS A 6 20.29 27.84 -32.52
CA LYS A 6 20.09 26.46 -32.13
C LYS A 6 21.03 26.01 -31.01
N LYS A 7 22.32 26.41 -31.08
CA LYS A 7 23.29 26.10 -30.03
C LYS A 7 22.96 26.77 -28.69
N TYR A 8 22.53 28.02 -28.72
CA TYR A 8 22.15 28.75 -27.48
C TYR A 8 20.88 28.14 -26.86
N ILE A 9 19.89 27.75 -27.65
CA ILE A 9 18.70 27.09 -27.15
C ILE A 9 19.05 25.76 -26.51
N ILE A 10 19.89 24.94 -27.14
CA ILE A 10 20.32 23.64 -26.56
C ILE A 10 21.07 23.86 -25.25
N PHE A 11 22.00 24.82 -25.22
CA PHE A 11 22.73 25.13 -23.99
C PHE A 11 21.80 25.59 -22.86
N PHE A 12 20.83 26.45 -23.17
CA PHE A 12 19.83 26.91 -22.21
C PHE A 12 19.01 25.74 -21.67
N LEU A 13 18.51 24.84 -22.53
CA LEU A 13 17.76 23.67 -22.14
C LEU A 13 18.57 22.74 -21.23
N ILE A 14 19.81 22.46 -21.58
CA ILE A 14 20.71 21.65 -20.76
C ILE A 14 20.88 22.28 -19.37
N SER A 15 21.12 23.60 -19.33
CA SER A 15 21.29 24.33 -18.07
C SER A 15 20.05 24.26 -17.18
N VAL A 16 18.86 24.43 -17.76
CA VAL A 16 17.59 24.29 -17.03
C VAL A 16 17.41 22.87 -16.50
N CYS A 17 17.70 21.85 -17.31
CA CYS A 17 17.62 20.46 -16.88
C CYS A 17 18.58 20.17 -15.71
N LEU A 18 19.83 20.64 -15.79
CA LEU A 18 20.81 20.44 -14.71
C LEU A 18 20.39 21.14 -13.42
N LEU A 19 19.95 22.39 -13.50
CA LEU A 19 19.47 23.15 -12.33
C LEU A 19 18.24 22.49 -11.70
N THR A 20 17.29 22.04 -12.51
CA THR A 20 16.12 21.35 -12.04
C THR A 20 16.48 20.03 -11.36
N THR A 21 17.32 19.21 -11.97
CA THR A 21 17.80 17.94 -11.41
C THR A 21 18.51 18.18 -10.08
N PHE A 22 19.39 19.17 -10.01
CA PHE A 22 20.12 19.51 -8.79
C PHE A 22 19.16 19.96 -7.66
N LYS A 23 18.19 20.84 -7.98
CA LYS A 23 17.17 21.29 -7.02
C LYS A 23 16.35 20.13 -6.47
N TYR A 24 15.90 19.23 -7.35
CA TYR A 24 15.13 18.04 -6.92
C TYR A 24 15.99 17.07 -6.12
N HIS A 25 17.27 16.88 -6.50
CA HIS A 25 18.19 16.05 -5.72
C HIS A 25 18.36 16.56 -4.28
N ILE A 26 18.61 17.88 -4.11
CA ILE A 26 18.69 18.48 -2.77
C ILE A 26 17.38 18.24 -2.01
N ARG A 27 16.25 18.60 -2.61
CA ARG A 27 14.95 18.55 -1.93
C ARG A 27 14.57 17.15 -1.48
N PHE A 28 14.71 16.15 -2.35
CA PHE A 28 14.16 14.81 -2.12
C PHE A 28 15.19 13.80 -1.62
N ASN A 29 16.45 13.94 -1.98
CA ASN A 29 17.47 12.97 -1.55
C ASN A 29 18.28 13.46 -0.34
N LEU A 30 18.61 14.74 -0.25
CA LEU A 30 19.39 15.28 0.87
C LEU A 30 18.50 15.76 2.00
N GLU A 31 17.58 16.68 1.72
CA GLU A 31 16.71 17.27 2.74
C GLU A 31 15.49 16.36 3.07
N ARG A 32 15.19 15.40 2.21
CA ARG A 32 14.05 14.47 2.33
C ARG A 32 12.72 15.19 2.56
N LYS A 33 12.50 16.31 1.90
CA LYS A 33 11.27 17.10 1.98
C LYS A 33 10.15 16.48 1.14
N PHE A 34 9.85 15.20 1.39
CA PHE A 34 8.63 14.59 0.90
C PHE A 34 7.45 15.17 1.67
N HIS A 35 6.31 15.30 1.00
CA HIS A 35 5.10 15.90 1.58
C HIS A 35 4.72 15.24 2.92
N GLU A 36 4.83 13.92 3.02
CA GLU A 36 4.50 13.17 4.23
C GLU A 36 5.56 13.31 5.35
N LEU A 37 6.77 13.75 5.03
CA LEU A 37 7.88 13.85 5.98
C LEU A 37 8.16 15.28 6.46
N ASN A 38 7.42 16.28 5.98
CA ASN A 38 7.67 17.69 6.34
C ASN A 38 7.60 17.96 7.84
N ASN A 39 6.72 17.25 8.57
CA ASN A 39 6.48 17.44 10.00
C ASN A 39 6.91 16.23 10.84
N VAL A 40 7.73 15.34 10.30
CA VAL A 40 8.16 14.15 11.00
C VAL A 40 9.34 14.45 11.93
N ASN A 41 9.22 14.01 13.17
CA ASN A 41 10.34 14.06 14.10
C ASN A 41 11.29 12.89 13.86
N PHE A 42 12.41 13.15 13.19
CA PHE A 42 13.42 12.15 12.87
C PHE A 42 14.10 11.53 14.11
N SER A 43 13.98 12.13 15.31
CA SER A 43 14.46 11.53 16.55
C SER A 43 13.68 10.28 16.95
N ASN A 44 12.45 10.12 16.45
CA ASN A 44 11.60 8.96 16.69
C ASN A 44 11.92 7.77 15.76
N LYS A 45 12.92 7.89 14.89
CA LYS A 45 13.35 6.80 14.02
C LYS A 45 13.73 5.55 14.82
N VAL A 46 13.39 4.40 14.26
CA VAL A 46 13.72 3.08 14.81
C VAL A 46 14.40 2.26 13.72
N ASP A 47 15.38 1.43 14.06
CA ASP A 47 15.98 0.52 13.07
C ASP A 47 14.90 -0.46 12.56
N ALA A 48 14.67 -0.48 11.27
CA ALA A 48 13.67 -1.34 10.65
C ALA A 48 14.05 -2.83 10.71
N ALA A 49 15.29 -3.18 11.07
CA ALA A 49 15.71 -4.55 11.35
C ALA A 49 14.93 -5.20 12.49
N ILE A 50 14.32 -4.39 13.38
CA ILE A 50 13.40 -4.89 14.43
C ILE A 50 12.19 -5.59 13.82
N LEU A 51 11.71 -5.14 12.66
CA LEU A 51 10.60 -5.76 11.94
C LEU A 51 11.06 -7.05 11.25
N ASP A 52 12.07 -6.97 10.40
CA ASP A 52 12.68 -8.10 9.72
C ASP A 52 14.15 -7.77 9.37
N LYS A 53 15.05 -8.78 9.47
CA LYS A 53 16.48 -8.64 9.16
C LYS A 53 16.76 -8.16 7.73
N LYS A 54 15.83 -8.36 6.79
CA LYS A 54 15.93 -7.87 5.41
C LYS A 54 15.98 -6.34 5.33
N PHE A 55 15.54 -5.65 6.39
CA PHE A 55 15.52 -4.19 6.47
C PHE A 55 16.69 -3.60 7.27
N LYS A 56 17.72 -4.38 7.52
CA LYS A 56 18.95 -3.90 8.18
C LYS A 56 19.50 -2.68 7.45
N GLY A 57 19.81 -1.63 8.20
CA GLY A 57 20.31 -0.35 7.67
C GLY A 57 19.23 0.63 7.23
N LEU A 58 17.95 0.24 7.24
CA LEU A 58 16.84 1.16 7.02
C LEU A 58 16.30 1.70 8.33
N ASN A 59 15.81 2.94 8.31
CA ASN A 59 15.13 3.55 9.44
C ASN A 59 13.62 3.54 9.22
N TRP A 60 12.88 3.05 10.22
CA TRP A 60 11.43 3.14 10.26
C TRP A 60 11.01 4.47 10.87
N ILE A 61 10.15 5.19 10.19
CA ILE A 61 9.57 6.46 10.62
C ILE A 61 8.10 6.45 10.25
N THR A 62 7.23 6.76 11.21
CA THR A 62 5.78 6.85 10.96
C THR A 62 5.32 8.28 11.17
N PRO A 63 4.79 8.94 10.13
CA PRO A 63 4.15 10.25 10.26
C PRO A 63 3.03 10.20 11.31
N GLY A 64 2.90 11.28 12.10
CA GLY A 64 1.87 11.39 13.12
C GLY A 64 2.15 10.69 14.45
N LYS A 65 3.19 9.85 14.56
CA LYS A 65 3.60 9.28 15.85
C LYS A 65 4.40 10.28 16.68
N LYS A 66 3.97 10.51 17.92
CA LYS A 66 4.53 11.55 18.80
C LYS A 66 5.88 11.16 19.41
N ASN A 67 6.10 9.87 19.61
CA ASN A 67 7.28 9.36 20.30
C ASN A 67 7.69 7.98 19.78
N LYS A 68 8.91 7.57 20.14
CA LYS A 68 9.52 6.31 19.73
C LYS A 68 8.75 5.08 20.22
N LYS A 69 8.08 5.17 21.39
CA LYS A 69 7.29 4.07 21.95
C LYS A 69 6.12 3.70 21.04
N GLU A 70 5.40 4.71 20.54
CA GLU A 70 4.28 4.50 19.60
C GLU A 70 4.74 3.85 18.28
N VAL A 71 5.93 4.20 17.79
CA VAL A 71 6.53 3.58 16.60
C VAL A 71 6.86 2.11 16.87
N ILE A 72 7.41 1.79 18.04
CA ILE A 72 7.72 0.40 18.43
C ILE A 72 6.44 -0.43 18.60
N GLU A 73 5.39 0.13 19.17
CA GLU A 73 4.08 -0.54 19.29
C GLU A 73 3.45 -0.84 17.93
N GLU A 74 3.56 0.09 16.98
CA GLU A 74 3.15 -0.14 15.59
C GLU A 74 3.95 -1.29 14.96
N ILE A 75 5.27 -1.29 15.07
CA ILE A 75 6.13 -2.36 14.55
C ILE A 75 5.76 -3.72 15.15
N LYS A 76 5.46 -3.78 16.46
CA LYS A 76 5.01 -5.01 17.11
C LYS A 76 3.70 -5.52 16.51
N SER A 77 2.71 -4.64 16.32
CA SER A 77 1.43 -4.99 15.71
C SER A 77 1.62 -5.50 14.27
N ILE A 78 2.47 -4.84 13.48
CA ILE A 78 2.80 -5.30 12.13
C ILE A 78 3.46 -6.68 12.17
N LYS A 79 4.36 -6.93 13.11
CA LYS A 79 5.04 -8.22 13.27
C LYS A 79 4.09 -9.36 13.64
N GLU A 80 3.10 -9.08 14.50
CA GLU A 80 2.03 -10.02 14.81
C GLU A 80 1.22 -10.36 13.55
N ASN A 81 0.82 -9.36 12.77
CA ASN A 81 0.12 -9.56 11.52
C ASN A 81 0.96 -10.38 10.51
N ILE A 82 2.27 -10.14 10.40
CA ILE A 82 3.17 -10.94 9.56
C ILE A 82 3.17 -12.41 9.98
N ASN A 83 3.21 -12.71 11.29
CA ASN A 83 3.20 -14.07 11.78
C ASN A 83 1.89 -14.79 11.41
N ILE A 84 0.75 -14.11 11.56
CA ILE A 84 -0.57 -14.63 11.17
C ILE A 84 -0.61 -14.92 9.67
N LEU A 85 -0.15 -13.96 8.84
CA LEU A 85 -0.12 -14.12 7.39
C LEU A 85 0.80 -15.25 6.94
N LYS A 86 1.94 -15.46 7.62
CA LYS A 86 2.88 -16.57 7.35
C LYS A 86 2.31 -17.93 7.71
N SER A 87 1.48 -18.02 8.75
CA SER A 87 0.86 -19.29 9.19
C SER A 87 -0.32 -19.71 8.30
N ASP A 88 -0.85 -18.82 7.49
CA ASP A 88 -1.96 -19.12 6.56
C ASP A 88 -1.40 -19.47 5.17
N ASN A 89 -1.57 -20.73 4.76
CA ASN A 89 -1.13 -21.22 3.45
C ASN A 89 -2.14 -20.97 2.32
N SER A 90 -3.30 -20.35 2.63
CA SER A 90 -4.32 -20.04 1.63
C SER A 90 -3.79 -19.05 0.59
N LYS A 91 -4.31 -19.12 -0.63
CA LYS A 91 -4.05 -18.11 -1.65
C LYS A 91 -4.66 -16.79 -1.24
N LYS A 92 -3.84 -15.85 -0.81
CA LYS A 92 -4.29 -14.62 -0.15
C LYS A 92 -4.17 -13.38 -1.03
N MET A 93 -5.07 -12.44 -0.79
CA MET A 93 -4.99 -11.05 -1.23
C MET A 93 -4.81 -10.17 0.01
N LEU A 94 -3.91 -9.20 -0.04
CA LEU A 94 -3.67 -8.29 1.08
C LEU A 94 -3.98 -6.86 0.65
N ILE A 95 -4.85 -6.19 1.39
CA ILE A 95 -5.20 -4.77 1.22
C ILE A 95 -4.54 -4.00 2.36
N THR A 96 -3.54 -3.19 2.01
CA THR A 96 -2.72 -2.41 2.96
C THR A 96 -1.90 -1.36 2.22
N ASN A 97 -1.56 -0.28 2.89
CA ASN A 97 -0.59 0.71 2.40
C ASN A 97 0.87 0.26 2.57
N TYR A 98 1.11 -0.78 3.35
CA TYR A 98 2.46 -1.31 3.56
C TYR A 98 2.90 -2.22 2.40
N SER A 99 3.64 -1.69 1.45
CA SER A 99 4.10 -2.43 0.26
C SER A 99 5.14 -3.52 0.54
N PHE A 100 5.78 -3.51 1.72
CA PHE A 100 6.88 -4.41 2.08
C PHE A 100 6.45 -5.84 2.47
N PHE A 101 5.16 -6.10 2.66
CA PHE A 101 4.69 -7.44 3.07
C PHE A 101 5.12 -8.54 2.10
N SER A 102 5.10 -8.28 0.79
CA SER A 102 5.56 -9.25 -0.21
C SER A 102 7.02 -9.65 -0.02
N VAL A 103 7.88 -8.69 0.39
CA VAL A 103 9.30 -8.94 0.66
C VAL A 103 9.49 -9.79 1.90
N ILE A 104 8.75 -9.50 2.99
CA ILE A 104 8.88 -10.24 4.26
C ILE A 104 8.30 -11.65 4.13
N LEU A 105 7.12 -11.76 3.50
CA LEU A 105 6.42 -13.03 3.32
C LEU A 105 7.11 -13.91 2.26
N ASN A 106 7.92 -13.31 1.39
CA ASN A 106 8.52 -13.95 0.22
C ASN A 106 7.47 -14.56 -0.73
N GLU A 107 6.33 -13.87 -0.87
CA GLU A 107 5.20 -14.28 -1.71
C GLU A 107 4.49 -13.09 -2.35
N THR A 108 3.73 -13.35 -3.41
CA THR A 108 2.88 -12.33 -4.03
C THR A 108 1.63 -12.13 -3.19
N VAL A 109 1.44 -10.94 -2.66
CA VAL A 109 0.27 -10.60 -1.80
C VAL A 109 -1.00 -10.25 -2.60
N ASN A 110 -0.93 -10.28 -3.93
CA ASN A 110 -2.06 -10.09 -4.86
C ASN A 110 -2.88 -8.81 -4.60
N SER A 111 -2.30 -7.78 -3.99
CA SER A 111 -3.01 -6.54 -3.71
C SER A 111 -3.62 -5.95 -4.99
N PRO A 112 -4.88 -5.47 -4.96
CA PRO A 112 -5.52 -4.86 -6.12
C PRO A 112 -4.94 -3.47 -6.44
N SER A 113 -4.32 -2.81 -5.46
CA SER A 113 -3.57 -1.57 -5.62
C SER A 113 -2.30 -1.60 -4.78
N ARG A 114 -1.33 -0.77 -5.13
CA ARG A 114 -0.11 -0.56 -4.33
C ARG A 114 -0.30 0.44 -3.20
N TRP A 115 -1.32 1.27 -3.33
CA TRP A 115 -1.59 2.37 -2.42
C TRP A 115 -3.09 2.61 -2.33
N PHE A 116 -3.58 2.91 -1.13
CA PHE A 116 -4.99 3.16 -0.84
C PHE A 116 -5.14 4.54 -0.19
N PRO A 117 -5.07 5.62 -1.00
CA PRO A 117 -5.26 6.96 -0.48
C PRO A 117 -6.69 7.18 0.04
N GLY A 118 -6.86 8.14 0.94
CA GLY A 118 -8.15 8.44 1.58
C GLY A 118 -9.18 9.09 0.66
N ASP A 119 -8.81 9.42 -0.58
CA ASP A 119 -9.65 10.09 -1.58
C ASP A 119 -10.52 9.15 -2.43
N ASP A 120 -10.61 7.87 -2.06
CA ASP A 120 -11.38 6.83 -2.75
C ASP A 120 -10.92 6.49 -4.18
N SER A 121 -9.81 7.03 -4.64
CA SER A 121 -9.32 6.79 -6.01
C SER A 121 -8.88 5.35 -6.25
N ALA A 122 -8.31 4.69 -5.24
CA ALA A 122 -7.81 3.32 -5.35
C ALA A 122 -8.74 2.25 -4.75
N PHE A 123 -9.79 2.66 -4.03
CA PHE A 123 -10.80 1.78 -3.44
C PHE A 123 -12.12 2.57 -3.31
N PRO A 124 -12.86 2.75 -4.43
CA PRO A 124 -14.04 3.59 -4.48
C PRO A 124 -15.14 3.16 -3.51
N GLN A 125 -15.85 4.10 -2.90
CA GLN A 125 -17.05 3.83 -2.11
C GLN A 125 -18.28 3.67 -3.03
N THR A 126 -19.39 3.22 -2.45
CA THR A 126 -20.61 2.85 -3.21
C THR A 126 -21.22 4.01 -4.00
N ASP A 127 -21.05 5.24 -3.55
CA ASP A 127 -21.50 6.48 -4.19
C ASP A 127 -20.55 6.98 -5.29
N ASN A 128 -19.34 6.41 -5.39
CA ASN A 128 -18.36 6.81 -6.38
C ASN A 128 -18.72 6.22 -7.76
N ARG A 129 -18.68 7.06 -8.80
CA ARG A 129 -18.93 6.65 -10.21
C ARG A 129 -18.07 5.46 -10.68
N ALA A 130 -16.89 5.27 -10.11
CA ALA A 130 -15.98 4.18 -10.45
C ALA A 130 -16.27 2.88 -9.70
N PHE A 131 -17.19 2.88 -8.72
CA PHE A 131 -17.45 1.73 -7.85
C PHE A 131 -17.74 0.44 -8.64
N ASN A 132 -18.70 0.48 -9.57
CA ASN A 132 -19.09 -0.72 -10.32
C ASN A 132 -17.97 -1.24 -11.23
N ILE A 133 -17.15 -0.35 -11.80
CA ILE A 133 -16.00 -0.72 -12.63
C ILE A 133 -14.95 -1.39 -11.74
N TYR A 134 -14.67 -0.80 -10.59
CA TYR A 134 -13.71 -1.35 -9.64
C TYR A 134 -14.19 -2.68 -9.05
N LYS A 135 -15.48 -2.81 -8.72
CA LYS A 135 -16.07 -4.07 -8.25
C LYS A 135 -15.83 -5.20 -9.25
N LYS A 136 -16.11 -4.98 -10.53
CA LYS A 136 -15.83 -5.95 -11.61
C LYS A 136 -14.35 -6.30 -11.68
N PHE A 137 -13.48 -5.31 -11.62
CA PHE A 137 -12.03 -5.50 -11.60
C PHE A 137 -11.56 -6.35 -10.40
N LEU A 138 -12.05 -6.04 -9.19
CA LEU A 138 -11.71 -6.77 -7.97
C LEU A 138 -12.15 -8.23 -8.04
N LEU A 139 -13.42 -8.48 -8.41
CA LEU A 139 -13.98 -9.83 -8.57
C LEU A 139 -13.21 -10.63 -9.62
N LYS A 140 -12.87 -10.00 -10.75
CA LYS A 140 -12.03 -10.63 -11.77
C LYS A 140 -10.66 -11.01 -11.23
N ASN A 141 -9.98 -10.13 -10.49
CA ASN A 141 -8.70 -10.43 -9.87
C ASN A 141 -8.78 -11.60 -8.87
N ILE A 142 -9.84 -11.64 -8.06
CA ILE A 142 -10.10 -12.73 -7.12
C ILE A 142 -10.22 -14.06 -7.88
N LYS A 143 -11.01 -14.07 -8.94
CA LYS A 143 -11.23 -15.26 -9.79
C LYS A 143 -9.96 -15.70 -10.50
N ASP A 144 -9.31 -14.82 -11.26
CA ASP A 144 -8.15 -15.14 -12.10
C ASP A 144 -6.97 -15.62 -11.26
N LYS A 145 -6.80 -15.02 -10.09
CA LYS A 145 -5.74 -15.38 -9.16
C LYS A 145 -6.14 -16.48 -8.17
N LYS A 146 -7.35 -17.00 -8.25
CA LYS A 146 -7.89 -18.05 -7.36
C LYS A 146 -7.72 -17.70 -5.88
N ILE A 147 -8.04 -16.47 -5.50
CA ILE A 147 -7.91 -16.00 -4.12
C ILE A 147 -8.92 -16.73 -3.24
N GLU A 148 -8.48 -17.20 -2.08
CA GLU A 148 -9.29 -17.90 -1.08
C GLU A 148 -9.64 -17.01 0.09
N VAL A 149 -8.72 -16.10 0.42
CA VAL A 149 -8.86 -15.20 1.56
C VAL A 149 -8.40 -13.80 1.20
N VAL A 150 -9.09 -12.81 1.74
CA VAL A 150 -8.65 -11.40 1.65
C VAL A 150 -8.36 -10.91 3.07
N TYR A 151 -7.18 -10.34 3.27
CA TYR A 151 -6.80 -9.69 4.51
C TYR A 151 -6.81 -8.18 4.31
N ILE A 152 -7.36 -7.45 5.28
CA ILE A 152 -7.31 -6.00 5.34
C ILE A 152 -6.56 -5.60 6.59
N ILE A 153 -5.45 -4.87 6.43
CA ILE A 153 -4.78 -4.21 7.55
C ILE A 153 -5.40 -2.82 7.70
N LYS A 154 -5.85 -2.49 8.90
CA LYS A 154 -6.59 -1.24 9.20
C LYS A 154 -5.68 -0.01 9.32
N ASP A 155 -4.62 0.05 8.56
CA ASP A 155 -3.88 1.26 8.21
C ASP A 155 -4.56 2.00 7.05
N VAL A 156 -5.42 1.28 6.32
CA VAL A 156 -6.34 1.81 5.31
C VAL A 156 -7.63 2.23 6.02
N SER A 157 -8.09 3.46 5.79
CA SER A 157 -9.34 3.99 6.34
C SER A 157 -10.50 3.00 6.24
N ASP A 158 -11.49 3.08 7.15
CA ASP A 158 -12.62 2.17 7.37
C ASP A 158 -13.40 1.78 6.12
N ARG A 159 -12.81 0.96 5.26
CA ARG A 159 -13.40 0.49 4.02
C ARG A 159 -13.96 -0.90 4.20
N ASN A 160 -15.22 -1.03 3.87
CA ASN A 160 -15.91 -2.29 4.00
C ASN A 160 -15.77 -3.10 2.72
N LEU A 161 -15.00 -4.19 2.77
CA LEU A 161 -14.87 -5.10 1.62
C LEU A 161 -16.23 -5.75 1.25
N LEU A 162 -17.15 -5.84 2.19
CA LEU A 162 -18.48 -6.42 1.97
C LEU A 162 -19.35 -5.59 1.01
N ASP A 163 -19.01 -4.33 0.74
CA ASP A 163 -19.67 -3.53 -0.30
C ASP A 163 -19.40 -4.08 -1.71
N TYR A 164 -18.29 -4.78 -1.87
CA TYR A 164 -17.86 -5.39 -3.14
C TYR A 164 -18.18 -6.88 -3.24
N LEU A 165 -18.26 -7.58 -2.11
CA LEU A 165 -18.44 -9.01 -2.04
C LEU A 165 -19.84 -9.34 -1.49
N ASP A 166 -20.40 -10.44 -1.97
CA ASP A 166 -21.66 -10.92 -1.44
C ASP A 166 -21.47 -11.45 -0.01
N LEU A 167 -22.38 -11.06 0.90
CA LEU A 167 -22.38 -11.47 2.30
C LEU A 167 -22.59 -12.99 2.46
N GLU A 168 -23.38 -13.61 1.58
CA GLU A 168 -23.62 -15.07 1.61
C GLU A 168 -22.39 -15.85 1.17
N CYS A 169 -21.55 -15.22 0.35
CA CYS A 169 -20.33 -15.79 -0.21
C CYS A 169 -19.08 -15.48 0.60
N THR A 170 -19.18 -14.65 1.63
CA THR A 170 -18.02 -14.11 2.33
C THR A 170 -18.22 -14.12 3.84
N LYS A 171 -17.28 -14.77 4.55
CA LYS A 171 -17.27 -14.75 6.02
C LYS A 171 -16.18 -13.83 6.52
N LYS A 172 -16.58 -12.74 7.19
CA LYS A 172 -15.65 -11.83 7.89
C LYS A 172 -15.27 -12.40 9.25
N ILE A 173 -13.97 -12.37 9.56
CA ILE A 173 -13.37 -12.74 10.84
C ILE A 173 -12.47 -11.60 11.29
N ILE A 174 -12.74 -11.02 12.45
CA ILE A 174 -11.85 -10.02 13.07
C ILE A 174 -10.75 -10.80 13.79
N ILE A 175 -9.55 -10.75 13.28
CA ILE A 175 -8.41 -11.47 13.85
C ILE A 175 -7.85 -10.70 15.07
N ASN A 176 -7.61 -9.39 14.90
CA ASN A 176 -7.20 -8.49 15.96
C ASN A 176 -7.66 -7.06 15.66
N LYS A 177 -7.27 -6.11 16.49
CA LYS A 177 -7.64 -4.69 16.36
C LYS A 177 -7.31 -4.12 14.96
N ASN A 178 -6.23 -4.60 14.34
CA ASN A 178 -5.66 -4.03 13.11
C ASN A 178 -5.73 -4.96 11.89
N LEU A 179 -6.34 -6.15 12.02
CA LEU A 179 -6.36 -7.15 10.95
C LEU A 179 -7.73 -7.84 10.86
N ASP A 180 -8.38 -7.67 9.73
CA ASP A 180 -9.59 -8.40 9.35
C ASP A 180 -9.25 -9.45 8.28
N LYS A 181 -9.88 -10.63 8.37
CA LYS A 181 -9.81 -11.71 7.40
C LYS A 181 -11.18 -11.95 6.79
N TYR A 182 -11.25 -12.04 5.48
CA TYR A 182 -12.45 -12.38 4.73
C TYR A 182 -12.22 -13.72 4.02
N MET A 183 -12.94 -14.75 4.43
CA MET A 183 -12.90 -16.06 3.78
C MET A 183 -13.90 -16.07 2.63
N LEU A 184 -13.48 -16.50 1.45
CA LEU A 184 -14.28 -16.53 0.25
C LEU A 184 -14.76 -17.96 -0.03
N ASN A 185 -16.08 -18.15 -0.19
CA ASN A 185 -16.64 -19.42 -0.59
C ASN A 185 -16.54 -19.59 -2.11
N ARG A 186 -15.65 -20.45 -2.57
CA ARG A 186 -15.40 -20.71 -3.99
C ARG A 186 -16.60 -21.30 -4.74
N ASN A 187 -17.52 -21.95 -4.03
CA ASN A 187 -18.70 -22.57 -4.63
C ASN A 187 -19.83 -21.57 -4.86
N CYS A 188 -19.64 -20.34 -4.47
CA CYS A 188 -20.62 -19.28 -4.59
C CYS A 188 -20.60 -18.68 -6.01
N SER A 189 -21.65 -18.94 -6.78
CA SER A 189 -21.77 -18.45 -8.18
C SER A 189 -21.71 -16.92 -8.28
N ASP A 190 -22.16 -16.23 -7.24
CA ASP A 190 -22.30 -14.77 -7.23
C ASP A 190 -21.00 -14.04 -6.93
N LEU A 191 -19.98 -14.72 -6.33
CA LEU A 191 -18.62 -14.18 -6.26
C LEU A 191 -18.01 -13.90 -7.64
N TYR A 192 -18.51 -14.54 -8.68
CA TYR A 192 -17.91 -14.49 -10.01
C TYR A 192 -18.78 -13.78 -11.05
N GLY A 193 -19.90 -13.19 -10.62
CA GLY A 193 -20.86 -12.47 -11.50
C GLY A 193 -21.49 -13.39 -12.53
N LYS A 194 -22.80 -13.45 -12.56
CA LYS A 194 -23.50 -13.94 -13.77
C LYS A 194 -23.16 -12.96 -14.90
N HIS A 195 -22.57 -13.47 -15.96
CA HIS A 195 -22.35 -12.73 -17.21
C HIS A 195 -23.70 -12.42 -17.88
#